data_ad447e882f5319d38a47a07fd7531fde
#
_entry.id   ad447e882f5319d38a47a07fd7531fde
#
_cell.length_a   1.000
_cell.length_b   1.000
_cell.length_c   1.000
_cell.angle_alpha   90.00
_cell.angle_beta   90.00
_cell.angle_gamma   90.00
#
_symmetry.space_group_name_H-M   'P 1'
#
loop_
_entity.id
_entity.type
_entity.pdbx_description
1 polymer ?
#
loop_
_entity_poly.entity_id
_entity_poly.type
_entity_poly.pdbx_seq_one_letter_code
_entity_poly.pdbx_strand_id
1 'polypeptide(L)'
;MKDIFRKILSKRYKYKVLINSVTDIVIFDEHGSKEIKDNIINKSIKTITYDYNVITIYLNPIFIVKLIINLFKHWNSYKSIPHNFYILYILTDIKTLKPKIVITYNDDNIIYHSLANIMTDIKFIAIQNGLRESFIRERINYNINHDNYFCFGEKDIDKQLSSNWKIKKAIPIGSVKAGIALSMFKEQQKTYDICYISEYSSEDKITNENLEWANNIKKVDKIISNFYKKHKNIKIIVVLRSNDNNERDYFKNLFDPSISFSNPLRYLDSYKTILQSNLSIGFGSTLLVESLGLKTKSLGINTAKSNKFFDYDEIVYNFDDANSCNKFIIDLIDMPYQKYYEKMQSTIVKSMNLDINNLPHDIIKKNINNLIYNCKNG
;
A
#
# COMPACT_ATOMS: atom_id res chain seq x y z
N MET A 1 15.87 -22.63 10.42
CA MET A 1 17.09 -21.91 10.89
C MET A 1 17.92 -21.36 9.73
N LYS A 2 18.28 -22.14 8.69
CA LYS A 2 19.11 -21.65 7.56
C LYS A 2 18.52 -20.42 6.83
N ASP A 3 17.22 -20.35 6.63
CA ASP A 3 16.57 -19.20 5.96
C ASP A 3 16.54 -17.92 6.80
N ILE A 4 16.49 -18.07 8.12
CA ILE A 4 16.57 -16.94 9.06
C ILE A 4 17.98 -16.33 9.03
N PHE A 5 19.00 -17.18 9.08
CA PHE A 5 20.39 -16.74 8.94
C PHE A 5 20.66 -16.06 7.58
N ARG A 6 20.13 -16.61 6.48
CA ARG A 6 20.21 -15.98 5.15
C ARG A 6 19.55 -14.60 5.13
N LYS A 7 18.37 -14.45 5.72
CA LYS A 7 17.66 -13.17 5.80
C LYS A 7 18.40 -12.14 6.68
N ILE A 8 19.06 -12.57 7.75
CA ILE A 8 19.90 -11.69 8.58
C ILE A 8 21.17 -11.31 7.85
N LEU A 9 21.84 -12.25 7.18
CA LEU A 9 23.07 -12.01 6.42
C LEU A 9 22.86 -11.15 5.17
N SER A 10 21.66 -11.12 4.59
CA SER A 10 21.33 -10.25 3.46
C SER A 10 21.05 -8.78 3.84
N LYS A 11 20.99 -8.48 5.14
CA LYS A 11 20.74 -7.11 5.62
C LYS A 11 21.99 -6.25 5.57
N ARG A 12 21.80 -4.96 5.36
CA ARG A 12 22.87 -3.97 5.46
C ARG A 12 23.18 -3.70 6.92
N TYR A 13 24.46 -3.56 7.26
CA TYR A 13 24.91 -3.26 8.62
C TYR A 13 25.47 -1.85 8.70
N LYS A 14 25.10 -1.13 9.76
CA LYS A 14 25.70 0.15 10.13
C LYS A 14 26.21 0.04 11.56
N TYR A 15 27.39 0.61 11.82
CA TYR A 15 27.96 0.65 13.17
C TYR A 15 27.78 2.05 13.74
N LYS A 16 27.34 2.14 15.00
CA LYS A 16 27.21 3.40 15.73
C LYS A 16 27.76 3.26 17.14
N VAL A 17 28.55 4.24 17.57
CA VAL A 17 29.04 4.35 18.95
C VAL A 17 28.02 5.07 19.83
N LEU A 18 27.40 6.11 19.29
CA LEU A 18 26.40 6.91 20.01
C LEU A 18 24.99 6.35 19.84
N ILE A 19 24.24 6.38 20.93
CA ILE A 19 22.81 6.09 20.91
C ILE A 19 22.09 7.27 20.24
N ASN A 20 21.11 6.98 19.39
CA ASN A 20 20.29 8.00 18.77
C ASN A 20 19.62 8.91 19.82
N SER A 21 19.43 10.17 19.49
CA SER A 21 18.73 11.11 20.36
C SER A 21 17.25 10.74 20.51
N VAL A 22 16.65 11.12 21.64
CA VAL A 22 15.20 10.99 21.88
C VAL A 22 14.41 11.64 20.72
N THR A 23 13.34 10.98 20.28
CA THR A 23 12.47 11.42 19.20
C THR A 23 11.00 11.35 19.61
N ASP A 24 10.14 12.18 19.02
CA ASP A 24 8.69 12.12 19.29
C ASP A 24 8.01 11.02 18.48
N ILE A 25 8.43 10.84 17.22
CA ILE A 25 7.84 9.88 16.30
C ILE A 25 8.93 9.02 15.65
N VAL A 26 8.70 7.72 15.64
CA VAL A 26 9.41 6.77 14.79
C VAL A 26 8.54 6.42 13.59
N ILE A 27 9.03 6.71 12.38
CA ILE A 27 8.44 6.22 11.15
C ILE A 27 9.06 4.85 10.88
N PHE A 28 8.25 3.81 11.00
CA PHE A 28 8.71 2.43 10.86
C PHE A 28 8.65 2.01 9.40
N ASP A 29 9.82 1.74 8.81
CA ASP A 29 10.06 1.45 7.41
C ASP A 29 10.31 2.70 6.53
N GLU A 30 11.18 2.53 5.53
CA GLU A 30 11.42 3.57 4.51
C GLU A 30 10.26 3.68 3.53
N HIS A 31 9.52 2.59 3.32
CA HIS A 31 8.36 2.58 2.42
C HIS A 31 7.28 3.55 2.91
N GLY A 32 6.94 4.52 2.06
CA GLY A 32 5.96 5.57 2.39
C GLY A 32 6.44 6.60 3.43
N SER A 33 7.70 6.53 3.86
CA SER A 33 8.25 7.49 4.84
C SER A 33 8.26 8.92 4.30
N LYS A 34 8.39 9.09 2.99
CA LYS A 34 8.32 10.40 2.32
C LYS A 34 6.93 11.00 2.45
N GLU A 35 5.88 10.22 2.15
CA GLU A 35 4.49 10.64 2.27
C GLU A 35 4.18 11.10 3.70
N ILE A 36 4.66 10.33 4.69
CA ILE A 36 4.48 10.65 6.10
C ILE A 36 5.21 11.94 6.49
N LYS A 37 6.49 12.08 6.13
CA LYS A 37 7.31 13.24 6.50
C LYS A 37 6.85 14.53 5.84
N ASP A 38 6.58 14.46 4.53
CA ASP A 38 6.34 15.66 3.74
C ASP A 38 4.90 16.18 3.88
N ASN A 39 3.93 15.29 4.15
CA ASN A 39 2.51 15.66 4.12
C ASN A 39 1.79 15.48 5.46
N ILE A 40 2.25 14.59 6.34
CA ILE A 40 1.52 14.23 7.55
C ILE A 40 2.13 14.87 8.81
N ILE A 41 3.46 14.84 8.94
CA ILE A 41 4.12 15.30 10.17
C ILE A 41 4.53 16.76 10.07
N ASN A 42 4.27 17.54 11.11
CA ASN A 42 4.77 18.90 11.20
C ASN A 42 6.29 18.92 11.35
N LYS A 43 6.96 19.82 10.64
CA LYS A 43 8.43 19.97 10.65
C LYS A 43 9.04 20.25 12.03
N SER A 44 8.23 20.77 12.98
CA SER A 44 8.65 21.01 14.37
C SER A 44 8.72 19.75 15.22
N ILE A 45 8.13 18.62 14.75
CA ILE A 45 8.11 17.35 15.48
C ILE A 45 9.37 16.57 15.16
N LYS A 46 10.09 16.15 16.19
CA LYS A 46 11.30 15.37 16.03
C LYS A 46 11.00 13.96 15.59
N THR A 47 11.44 13.60 14.38
CA THR A 47 11.15 12.31 13.78
C THR A 47 12.42 11.58 13.33
N ILE A 48 12.34 10.25 13.34
CA ILE A 48 13.36 9.39 12.75
C ILE A 48 12.68 8.32 11.89
N THR A 49 13.26 8.01 10.72
CA THR A 49 12.86 6.84 9.94
C THR A 49 13.68 5.66 10.37
N TYR A 50 13.01 4.59 10.70
CA TYR A 50 13.59 3.32 11.10
C TYR A 50 13.52 2.31 9.96
N ASP A 51 14.63 2.08 9.29
CA ASP A 51 14.71 1.03 8.26
C ASP A 51 15.05 -0.31 8.91
N TYR A 52 14.07 -1.17 9.04
CA TYR A 52 14.26 -2.51 9.60
C TYR A 52 15.10 -3.45 8.71
N ASN A 53 15.40 -3.06 7.46
CA ASN A 53 16.31 -3.80 6.58
C ASN A 53 17.78 -3.46 6.87
N VAL A 54 18.04 -2.42 7.68
CA VAL A 54 19.39 -2.01 8.10
C VAL A 54 19.56 -2.27 9.57
N ILE A 55 20.44 -3.21 9.93
CA ILE A 55 20.79 -3.49 11.32
C ILE A 55 21.83 -2.47 11.77
N THR A 56 21.43 -1.59 12.70
CA THR A 56 22.39 -0.67 13.33
C THR A 56 23.04 -1.35 14.53
N ILE A 57 24.30 -1.71 14.44
CA ILE A 57 25.04 -2.33 15.55
C ILE A 57 25.59 -1.22 16.46
N TYR A 58 25.10 -1.18 17.69
CA TYR A 58 25.58 -0.22 18.70
C TYR A 58 26.77 -0.79 19.46
N LEU A 59 27.90 -0.10 19.36
CA LEU A 59 29.12 -0.39 20.15
C LEU A 59 29.08 0.34 21.51
N ASN A 60 27.90 0.50 22.06
CA ASN A 60 27.64 1.22 23.32
C ASN A 60 27.28 0.25 24.44
N PRO A 61 28.03 0.20 25.56
CA PRO A 61 27.74 -0.71 26.66
C PRO A 61 26.33 -0.55 27.27
N ILE A 62 25.82 0.68 27.32
CA ILE A 62 24.47 0.98 27.82
C ILE A 62 23.40 0.30 26.96
N PHE A 63 23.58 0.28 25.63
CA PHE A 63 22.66 -0.41 24.73
C PHE A 63 22.68 -1.92 24.99
N ILE A 64 23.86 -2.50 25.17
CA ILE A 64 24.04 -3.94 25.44
C ILE A 64 23.34 -4.33 26.76
N VAL A 65 23.53 -3.53 27.81
CA VAL A 65 22.84 -3.75 29.09
C VAL A 65 21.31 -3.69 28.90
N LYS A 66 20.80 -2.69 28.21
CA LYS A 66 19.35 -2.59 27.90
C LYS A 66 18.85 -3.78 27.08
N LEU A 67 19.64 -4.26 26.14
CA LEU A 67 19.30 -5.43 25.31
C LEU A 67 19.17 -6.67 26.21
N ILE A 68 20.10 -6.88 27.11
CA ILE A 68 20.08 -8.00 28.09
C ILE A 68 18.84 -7.88 28.99
N ILE A 69 18.56 -6.71 29.56
CA ILE A 69 17.39 -6.48 30.42
C ILE A 69 16.09 -6.77 29.64
N ASN A 70 15.97 -6.29 28.42
CA ASN A 70 14.78 -6.55 27.59
C ASN A 70 14.66 -8.03 27.22
N LEU A 71 15.78 -8.74 27.02
CA LEU A 71 15.81 -10.17 26.80
C LEU A 71 15.16 -10.92 27.99
N PHE A 72 15.59 -10.65 29.21
CA PHE A 72 14.99 -11.28 30.38
C PHE A 72 13.52 -10.90 30.56
N LYS A 73 13.19 -9.62 30.43
CA LYS A 73 11.83 -9.12 30.63
C LYS A 73 10.80 -9.72 29.65
N HIS A 74 11.21 -9.97 28.41
CA HIS A 74 10.32 -10.40 27.35
C HIS A 74 10.59 -11.84 26.87
N TRP A 75 11.40 -12.62 27.58
CA TRP A 75 11.77 -13.98 27.22
C TRP A 75 10.56 -14.86 26.87
N ASN A 76 9.53 -14.82 27.71
CA ASN A 76 8.33 -15.63 27.50
C ASN A 76 7.48 -15.16 26.31
N SER A 77 7.48 -13.85 26.02
CA SER A 77 6.75 -13.27 24.88
C SER A 77 7.35 -13.68 23.54
N TYR A 78 8.62 -14.05 23.52
CA TYR A 78 9.36 -14.37 22.30
C TYR A 78 9.39 -15.86 21.95
N LYS A 79 9.03 -16.76 22.86
CA LYS A 79 9.07 -18.20 22.61
C LYS A 79 8.20 -18.66 21.43
N SER A 80 7.18 -17.90 21.07
CA SER A 80 6.24 -18.19 20.00
C SER A 80 6.56 -17.50 18.65
N ILE A 81 7.59 -16.65 18.59
CA ILE A 81 7.88 -15.84 17.41
C ILE A 81 9.16 -16.30 16.71
N PRO A 82 9.13 -16.66 15.41
CA PRO A 82 10.28 -17.22 14.69
C PRO A 82 11.53 -16.34 14.57
N HIS A 83 11.45 -15.03 14.91
CA HIS A 83 12.54 -14.06 14.76
C HIS A 83 12.88 -13.35 16.08
N ASN A 84 12.83 -14.07 17.18
CA ASN A 84 12.87 -13.53 18.54
C ASN A 84 14.01 -12.54 18.83
N PHE A 85 15.24 -12.89 18.52
CA PHE A 85 16.38 -12.03 18.84
C PHE A 85 16.38 -10.73 18.03
N TYR A 86 16.00 -10.79 16.76
CA TYR A 86 15.94 -9.62 15.89
C TYR A 86 14.84 -8.63 16.31
N ILE A 87 13.66 -9.14 16.65
CA ILE A 87 12.56 -8.31 17.18
C ILE A 87 12.97 -7.65 18.49
N LEU A 88 13.66 -8.40 19.38
CA LEU A 88 14.18 -7.88 20.64
C LEU A 88 15.19 -6.74 20.41
N TYR A 89 16.06 -6.91 19.44
CA TYR A 89 17.03 -5.89 19.06
C TYR A 89 16.33 -4.60 18.62
N ILE A 90 15.38 -4.70 17.70
CA ILE A 90 14.57 -3.57 17.21
C ILE A 90 13.77 -2.93 18.36
N LEU A 91 13.17 -3.74 19.22
CA LEU A 91 12.45 -3.27 20.40
C LEU A 91 13.37 -2.42 21.31
N THR A 92 14.59 -2.90 21.55
CA THR A 92 15.56 -2.19 22.39
C THR A 92 15.98 -0.87 21.75
N ASP A 93 16.19 -0.87 20.44
CA ASP A 93 16.55 0.34 19.69
C ASP A 93 15.41 1.37 19.74
N ILE A 94 14.18 0.97 19.44
CA ILE A 94 13.00 1.85 19.51
C ILE A 94 12.77 2.36 20.93
N LYS A 95 12.84 1.50 21.98
CA LYS A 95 12.72 1.94 23.39
C LYS A 95 13.80 2.95 23.79
N THR A 96 14.98 2.84 23.18
CA THR A 96 16.07 3.79 23.45
C THR A 96 15.77 5.18 22.86
N LEU A 97 15.05 5.25 21.76
CA LEU A 97 14.58 6.49 21.15
C LEU A 97 13.46 7.18 21.95
N LYS A 98 12.78 6.46 22.84
CA LYS A 98 11.65 6.93 23.65
C LYS A 98 10.55 7.64 22.84
N PRO A 99 10.08 7.09 21.72
CA PRO A 99 9.06 7.74 20.94
C PRO A 99 7.71 7.71 21.66
N LYS A 100 6.86 8.69 21.38
CA LYS A 100 5.46 8.68 21.78
C LYS A 100 4.60 7.90 20.81
N ILE A 101 5.00 7.93 19.54
CA ILE A 101 4.27 7.31 18.43
C ILE A 101 5.26 6.52 17.56
N VAL A 102 4.85 5.32 17.16
CA VAL A 102 5.44 4.56 16.07
C VAL A 102 4.39 4.48 14.96
N ILE A 103 4.72 4.99 13.77
CA ILE A 103 3.81 5.03 12.63
C ILE A 103 4.40 4.26 11.45
N THR A 104 3.57 3.50 10.73
CA THR A 104 3.97 2.81 9.51
C THR A 104 3.02 3.11 8.35
N TYR A 105 3.57 3.12 7.13
CA TYR A 105 2.82 3.06 5.87
C TYR A 105 2.82 1.65 5.26
N ASN A 106 3.39 0.68 5.97
CA ASN A 106 3.43 -0.73 5.60
C ASN A 106 2.64 -1.55 6.63
N ASP A 107 1.32 -1.51 6.49
CA ASP A 107 0.34 -2.04 7.45
C ASP A 107 0.26 -3.57 7.52
N ASP A 108 1.02 -4.30 6.69
CA ASP A 108 1.17 -5.76 6.74
C ASP A 108 2.52 -6.23 7.30
N ASN A 109 3.31 -5.33 7.89
CA ASN A 109 4.63 -5.66 8.40
C ASN A 109 4.57 -6.43 9.73
N ILE A 110 4.99 -7.70 9.69
CA ILE A 110 5.00 -8.62 10.84
C ILE A 110 5.77 -8.08 12.03
N ILE A 111 6.94 -7.47 11.78
CA ILE A 111 7.81 -6.97 12.84
C ILE A 111 7.14 -5.81 13.57
N TYR A 112 6.54 -4.90 12.79
CA TYR A 112 5.77 -3.79 13.33
C TYR A 112 4.64 -4.28 14.27
N HIS A 113 3.86 -5.28 13.84
CA HIS A 113 2.78 -5.84 14.65
C HIS A 113 3.29 -6.54 15.91
N SER A 114 4.41 -7.24 15.80
CA SER A 114 5.04 -7.88 16.95
C SER A 114 5.48 -6.86 17.99
N LEU A 115 6.03 -5.72 17.56
CA LEU A 115 6.41 -4.62 18.44
C LEU A 115 5.19 -3.97 19.10
N ALA A 116 4.11 -3.74 18.33
CA ALA A 116 2.86 -3.15 18.83
C ALA A 116 2.21 -4.01 19.93
N ASN A 117 2.35 -5.34 19.85
CA ASN A 117 1.84 -6.25 20.89
C ASN A 117 2.64 -6.20 22.21
N ILE A 118 3.91 -5.76 22.17
CA ILE A 118 4.81 -5.80 23.32
C ILE A 118 4.98 -4.40 23.94
N MET A 119 4.95 -3.35 23.11
CA MET A 119 5.23 -1.97 23.54
C MET A 119 3.91 -1.23 23.79
N THR A 120 3.19 -1.60 24.85
CA THR A 120 1.84 -1.06 25.15
C THR A 120 1.86 0.36 25.71
N ASP A 121 3.01 0.88 26.05
CA ASP A 121 3.28 2.25 26.52
C ASP A 121 3.48 3.26 25.38
N ILE A 122 3.55 2.79 24.14
CA ILE A 122 3.76 3.60 22.95
C ILE A 122 2.53 3.46 22.03
N LYS A 123 2.13 4.56 21.36
CA LYS A 123 1.04 4.53 20.40
C LYS A 123 1.49 3.99 19.05
N PHE A 124 0.83 2.95 18.55
CA PHE A 124 1.09 2.37 17.25
C PHE A 124 0.00 2.77 16.25
N ILE A 125 0.42 3.42 15.15
CA ILE A 125 -0.45 3.92 14.10
C ILE A 125 -0.07 3.26 12.78
N ALA A 126 -1.03 2.63 12.11
CA ALA A 126 -0.83 2.08 10.78
C ALA A 126 -1.68 2.82 9.74
N ILE A 127 -1.11 2.98 8.56
CA ILE A 127 -1.76 3.57 7.38
C ILE A 127 -1.79 2.49 6.30
N GLN A 128 -2.95 2.19 5.78
CA GLN A 128 -3.13 1.22 4.70
C GLN A 128 -2.45 1.71 3.42
N ASN A 129 -1.61 0.86 2.82
CA ASN A 129 -0.87 1.16 1.60
C ASN A 129 -1.35 0.39 0.37
N GLY A 130 -2.22 -0.60 0.55
CA GLY A 130 -2.70 -1.45 -0.53
C GLY A 130 -3.93 -2.25 -0.12
N LEU A 131 -4.49 -2.98 -1.07
CA LEU A 131 -5.60 -3.88 -0.78
C LEU A 131 -5.16 -5.00 0.16
N ARG A 132 -6.06 -5.39 1.06
CA ARG A 132 -5.87 -6.50 1.99
C ARG A 132 -6.90 -7.57 1.67
N GLU A 133 -6.62 -8.30 0.61
CA GLU A 133 -7.46 -9.39 0.15
C GLU A 133 -7.43 -10.58 1.13
N SER A 134 -8.47 -11.41 1.10
CA SER A 134 -8.65 -12.54 2.04
C SER A 134 -7.44 -13.46 2.08
N PHE A 135 -6.84 -13.79 0.94
CA PHE A 135 -5.67 -14.66 0.87
C PHE A 135 -4.40 -14.05 1.51
N ILE A 136 -4.25 -12.71 1.51
CA ILE A 136 -3.17 -12.01 2.23
C ILE A 136 -3.43 -12.10 3.73
N ARG A 137 -4.69 -11.93 4.15
CA ARG A 137 -5.09 -12.00 5.56
C ARG A 137 -4.92 -13.39 6.17
N GLU A 138 -5.22 -14.44 5.42
CA GLU A 138 -5.00 -15.83 5.84
C GLU A 138 -3.53 -16.15 6.09
N ARG A 139 -2.61 -15.51 5.32
CA ARG A 139 -1.16 -15.61 5.55
C ARG A 139 -0.70 -14.86 6.80
N ILE A 140 -1.44 -13.83 7.21
CA ILE A 140 -1.14 -13.01 8.39
C ILE A 140 -1.82 -13.65 9.61
N ASN A 141 -1.34 -14.82 10.01
CA ASN A 141 -1.89 -15.57 11.17
C ASN A 141 -1.29 -15.11 12.51
N TYR A 142 -1.28 -13.79 12.77
CA TYR A 142 -0.86 -13.25 14.06
C TYR A 142 -1.77 -12.11 14.52
N ASN A 143 -1.77 -11.94 15.86
CA ASN A 143 -2.49 -10.85 16.51
C ASN A 143 -1.91 -9.51 16.05
N ILE A 144 -2.71 -8.75 15.31
CA ILE A 144 -2.40 -7.38 14.94
C ILE A 144 -3.02 -6.46 16.00
N ASN A 145 -2.21 -5.57 16.56
CA ASN A 145 -2.63 -4.60 17.56
C ASN A 145 -2.24 -3.19 17.11
N HIS A 146 -3.23 -2.33 16.91
CA HIS A 146 -3.04 -0.93 16.58
C HIS A 146 -3.87 -0.04 17.49
N ASP A 147 -3.33 1.12 17.89
CA ASP A 147 -4.13 2.15 18.51
C ASP A 147 -5.05 2.80 17.47
N ASN A 148 -4.48 3.23 16.34
CA ASN A 148 -5.23 3.78 15.21
C ASN A 148 -4.82 3.09 13.91
N TYR A 149 -5.81 2.75 13.10
CA TYR A 149 -5.63 2.24 11.75
C TYR A 149 -6.39 3.12 10.77
N PHE A 150 -5.68 3.74 9.84
CA PHE A 150 -6.25 4.55 8.77
C PHE A 150 -6.37 3.70 7.52
N CYS A 151 -7.60 3.44 7.09
CA CYS A 151 -7.91 2.53 5.98
C CYS A 151 -8.61 3.24 4.82
N PHE A 152 -8.75 2.54 3.70
CA PHE A 152 -9.35 3.10 2.51
C PHE A 152 -10.85 3.33 2.66
N GLY A 153 -11.58 2.37 3.20
CA GLY A 153 -13.02 2.45 3.33
C GLY A 153 -13.58 1.59 4.46
N GLU A 154 -14.89 1.65 4.66
CA GLU A 154 -15.59 0.85 5.67
C GLU A 154 -15.46 -0.65 5.39
N LYS A 155 -15.42 -1.04 4.11
CA LYS A 155 -15.23 -2.43 3.69
C LYS A 155 -13.94 -3.05 4.23
N ASP A 156 -12.86 -2.24 4.39
CA ASP A 156 -11.63 -2.70 5.00
C ASP A 156 -11.76 -2.88 6.52
N ILE A 157 -12.61 -2.08 7.19
CA ILE A 157 -12.91 -2.25 8.61
C ILE A 157 -13.63 -3.57 8.85
N ASP A 158 -14.68 -3.84 8.09
CA ASP A 158 -15.48 -5.07 8.22
C ASP A 158 -14.63 -6.33 8.02
N LYS A 159 -13.74 -6.27 7.03
CA LYS A 159 -12.79 -7.35 6.74
C LYS A 159 -11.79 -7.60 7.88
N GLN A 160 -11.38 -6.56 8.58
CA GLN A 160 -10.42 -6.67 9.67
C GLN A 160 -11.07 -7.13 10.96
N LEU A 161 -12.32 -6.71 11.23
CA LEU A 161 -13.08 -7.17 12.38
C LEU A 161 -13.40 -8.68 12.28
N SER A 162 -13.51 -9.23 11.07
CA SER A 162 -13.67 -10.68 10.84
C SER A 162 -12.37 -11.48 11.01
N SER A 163 -11.22 -10.81 11.14
CA SER A 163 -9.90 -11.39 11.39
C SER A 163 -9.49 -11.20 12.85
N ASN A 164 -8.39 -11.83 13.29
CA ASN A 164 -7.86 -11.71 14.66
C ASN A 164 -7.16 -10.35 14.93
N TRP A 165 -7.52 -9.30 14.19
CA TRP A 165 -6.93 -7.99 14.33
C TRP A 165 -7.58 -7.22 15.49
N LYS A 166 -6.74 -6.76 16.43
CA LYS A 166 -7.15 -5.92 17.56
C LYS A 166 -6.85 -4.46 17.25
N ILE A 167 -7.77 -3.80 16.58
CA ILE A 167 -7.68 -2.38 16.25
C ILE A 167 -8.56 -1.61 17.22
N LYS A 168 -7.98 -0.69 18.00
CA LYS A 168 -8.76 0.12 18.95
C LYS A 168 -9.63 1.13 18.21
N LYS A 169 -9.11 1.74 17.13
CA LYS A 169 -9.82 2.71 16.30
C LYS A 169 -9.45 2.56 14.85
N ALA A 170 -10.37 2.07 14.03
CA ALA A 170 -10.26 2.08 12.57
C ALA A 170 -10.96 3.33 12.02
N ILE A 171 -10.33 4.01 11.06
CA ILE A 171 -10.79 5.29 10.52
C ILE A 171 -10.72 5.22 8.99
N PRO A 172 -11.87 5.15 8.29
CA PRO A 172 -11.92 5.13 6.84
C PRO A 172 -11.70 6.55 6.31
N ILE A 173 -10.61 6.75 5.58
CA ILE A 173 -10.19 8.06 5.09
C ILE A 173 -9.84 8.10 3.61
N GLY A 174 -9.81 6.94 2.95
CA GLY A 174 -9.28 6.81 1.59
C GLY A 174 -7.75 6.67 1.54
N SER A 175 -7.22 6.62 0.33
CA SER A 175 -5.78 6.51 0.10
C SER A 175 -5.05 7.82 0.33
N VAL A 176 -3.99 7.78 1.12
CA VAL A 176 -3.11 8.94 1.36
C VAL A 176 -2.46 9.40 0.05
N LYS A 177 -1.96 8.48 -0.79
CA LYS A 177 -1.34 8.85 -2.06
C LYS A 177 -2.34 9.47 -3.03
N ALA A 178 -3.56 8.94 -3.12
CA ALA A 178 -4.63 9.53 -3.92
C ALA A 178 -4.99 10.94 -3.43
N GLY A 179 -5.09 11.14 -2.11
CA GLY A 179 -5.32 12.46 -1.51
C GLY A 179 -4.20 13.47 -1.80
N ILE A 180 -2.94 13.05 -1.69
CA ILE A 180 -1.80 13.90 -2.06
C ILE A 180 -1.84 14.24 -3.56
N ALA A 181 -2.16 13.27 -4.42
CA ALA A 181 -2.27 13.49 -5.86
C ALA A 181 -3.36 14.51 -6.21
N LEU A 182 -4.53 14.43 -5.57
CA LEU A 182 -5.60 15.42 -5.74
C LEU A 182 -5.15 16.83 -5.35
N SER A 183 -4.42 16.98 -4.24
CA SER A 183 -3.90 18.28 -3.83
C SER A 183 -2.84 18.83 -4.78
N MET A 184 -1.99 17.96 -5.35
CA MET A 184 -0.89 18.37 -6.24
C MET A 184 -1.36 18.67 -7.66
N PHE A 185 -2.23 17.84 -8.22
CA PHE A 185 -2.56 17.90 -9.65
C PHE A 185 -3.88 18.62 -9.93
N LYS A 186 -4.71 18.86 -8.90
CA LYS A 186 -6.04 19.51 -9.04
C LYS A 186 -6.86 18.85 -10.18
N GLU A 187 -7.70 19.62 -10.83
CA GLU A 187 -8.45 19.14 -11.99
C GLU A 187 -7.52 18.98 -13.20
N GLN A 188 -7.57 17.82 -13.83
CA GLN A 188 -6.82 17.50 -15.03
C GLN A 188 -7.79 17.34 -16.21
N GLN A 189 -7.40 17.86 -17.38
CA GLN A 189 -8.11 17.57 -18.61
C GLN A 189 -7.98 16.08 -18.97
N LYS A 190 -9.09 15.43 -19.30
CA LYS A 190 -9.09 14.06 -19.79
C LYS A 190 -8.43 13.99 -21.16
N THR A 191 -7.29 13.33 -21.22
CA THR A 191 -6.43 13.22 -22.41
C THR A 191 -6.50 11.82 -23.02
N TYR A 192 -6.76 10.81 -22.16
CA TYR A 192 -6.82 9.41 -22.53
C TYR A 192 -8.22 8.85 -22.28
N ASP A 193 -8.64 7.93 -23.14
CA ASP A 193 -9.88 7.19 -22.92
C ASP A 193 -9.67 6.11 -21.90
N ILE A 194 -8.53 5.42 -21.95
CA ILE A 194 -8.16 4.33 -21.05
C ILE A 194 -6.77 4.55 -20.46
N CYS A 195 -6.66 4.33 -19.16
CA CYS A 195 -5.44 4.10 -18.44
C CYS A 195 -5.36 2.60 -18.09
N TYR A 196 -4.48 1.86 -18.78
CA TYR A 196 -4.25 0.45 -18.50
C TYR A 196 -3.18 0.29 -17.41
N ILE A 197 -3.56 -0.28 -16.27
CA ILE A 197 -2.68 -0.43 -15.11
C ILE A 197 -1.91 -1.75 -15.24
N SER A 198 -0.61 -1.65 -15.46
CA SER A 198 0.28 -2.79 -15.56
C SER A 198 0.51 -3.47 -14.22
N GLU A 199 0.43 -4.79 -14.22
CA GLU A 199 0.88 -5.67 -13.14
C GLU A 199 2.00 -6.60 -13.62
N TYR A 200 2.74 -6.18 -14.65
CA TYR A 200 3.82 -6.93 -15.25
C TYR A 200 4.78 -7.49 -14.18
N SER A 201 5.15 -8.74 -14.35
CA SER A 201 6.18 -9.41 -13.59
C SER A 201 7.12 -10.13 -14.55
N SER A 202 8.41 -9.87 -14.43
CA SER A 202 9.43 -10.53 -15.22
C SER A 202 9.44 -12.04 -14.91
N GLU A 203 9.83 -12.86 -15.87
CA GLU A 203 9.76 -14.33 -15.76
C GLU A 203 10.57 -14.91 -14.60
N ASP A 204 11.70 -14.30 -14.27
CA ASP A 204 12.55 -14.64 -13.13
C ASP A 204 11.86 -14.45 -11.75
N LYS A 205 10.81 -13.65 -11.69
CA LYS A 205 9.99 -13.40 -10.48
C LYS A 205 8.75 -14.28 -10.39
N ILE A 206 8.47 -15.08 -11.44
CA ILE A 206 7.33 -15.99 -11.45
C ILE A 206 7.74 -17.28 -10.73
N THR A 207 7.04 -17.59 -9.64
CA THR A 207 7.19 -18.81 -8.85
C THR A 207 5.92 -19.65 -8.94
N ASN A 208 5.96 -20.90 -8.48
CA ASN A 208 4.77 -21.75 -8.42
C ASN A 208 3.64 -21.12 -7.59
N GLU A 209 3.98 -20.31 -6.58
CA GLU A 209 2.99 -19.65 -5.70
C GLU A 209 2.22 -18.53 -6.40
N ASN A 210 2.83 -17.85 -7.38
CA ASN A 210 2.22 -16.73 -8.09
C ASN A 210 1.94 -17.01 -9.58
N LEU A 211 2.15 -18.24 -10.04
CA LEU A 211 2.00 -18.62 -11.45
C LEU A 211 0.58 -18.38 -11.97
N GLU A 212 -0.44 -18.73 -11.19
CA GLU A 212 -1.84 -18.52 -11.57
C GLU A 212 -2.14 -17.02 -11.73
N TRP A 213 -1.67 -16.19 -10.80
CA TRP A 213 -1.76 -14.74 -10.86
C TRP A 213 -1.11 -14.18 -12.14
N ALA A 214 0.15 -14.56 -12.40
CA ALA A 214 0.90 -14.12 -13.57
C ALA A 214 0.23 -14.52 -14.88
N ASN A 215 -0.32 -15.74 -14.96
CA ASN A 215 -1.04 -16.21 -16.15
C ASN A 215 -2.34 -15.43 -16.39
N ASN A 216 -3.05 -15.04 -15.35
CA ASN A 216 -4.26 -14.23 -15.49
C ASN A 216 -3.94 -12.81 -15.94
N ILE A 217 -2.88 -12.20 -15.43
CA ILE A 217 -2.39 -10.91 -15.92
C ILE A 217 -2.08 -10.99 -17.42
N LYS A 218 -1.30 -11.97 -17.87
CA LYS A 218 -0.98 -12.15 -19.29
C LYS A 218 -2.23 -12.31 -20.18
N LYS A 219 -3.32 -12.91 -19.67
CA LYS A 219 -4.60 -12.99 -20.41
C LYS A 219 -5.25 -11.63 -20.52
N VAL A 220 -5.30 -10.85 -19.43
CA VAL A 220 -5.84 -9.48 -19.45
C VAL A 220 -5.04 -8.60 -20.37
N ASP A 221 -3.70 -8.66 -20.33
CA ASP A 221 -2.81 -7.95 -21.25
C ASP A 221 -3.18 -8.20 -22.73
N LYS A 222 -3.43 -9.48 -23.08
CA LYS A 222 -3.85 -9.89 -24.45
C LYS A 222 -5.23 -9.36 -24.81
N ILE A 223 -6.20 -9.38 -23.88
CA ILE A 223 -7.55 -8.85 -24.10
C ILE A 223 -7.47 -7.37 -24.45
N ILE A 224 -6.77 -6.58 -23.64
CA ILE A 224 -6.65 -5.14 -23.83
C ILE A 224 -5.83 -4.79 -25.07
N SER A 225 -4.78 -5.54 -25.37
CA SER A 225 -4.03 -5.37 -26.63
C SER A 225 -4.90 -5.63 -27.87
N ASN A 226 -5.70 -6.70 -27.85
CA ASN A 226 -6.62 -7.00 -28.95
C ASN A 226 -7.71 -5.93 -29.10
N PHE A 227 -8.22 -5.40 -27.97
CA PHE A 227 -9.14 -4.29 -27.96
C PHE A 227 -8.50 -3.04 -28.63
N TYR A 228 -7.29 -2.66 -28.21
CA TYR A 228 -6.55 -1.54 -28.80
C TYR A 228 -6.34 -1.68 -30.31
N LYS A 229 -5.98 -2.88 -30.78
CA LYS A 229 -5.76 -3.14 -32.21
C LYS A 229 -7.03 -3.00 -33.05
N LYS A 230 -8.20 -3.32 -32.47
CA LYS A 230 -9.51 -3.18 -33.11
C LYS A 230 -10.06 -1.73 -33.08
N HIS A 231 -9.72 -0.96 -32.05
CA HIS A 231 -10.27 0.37 -31.78
C HIS A 231 -9.19 1.44 -31.78
N LYS A 232 -8.59 1.71 -32.95
CA LYS A 232 -7.45 2.62 -33.12
C LYS A 232 -7.73 4.09 -32.79
N ASN A 233 -9.00 4.49 -32.75
CA ASN A 233 -9.45 5.82 -32.33
C ASN A 233 -9.42 6.01 -30.81
N ILE A 234 -9.33 4.95 -30.02
CA ILE A 234 -9.30 5.01 -28.55
C ILE A 234 -7.86 5.23 -28.09
N LYS A 235 -7.67 6.28 -27.30
CA LYS A 235 -6.35 6.66 -26.75
C LYS A 235 -6.09 5.89 -25.46
N ILE A 236 -5.12 4.97 -25.50
CA ILE A 236 -4.70 4.18 -24.35
C ILE A 236 -3.32 4.63 -23.89
N ILE A 237 -3.15 4.76 -22.57
CA ILE A 237 -1.85 4.90 -21.91
C ILE A 237 -1.63 3.73 -20.96
N VAL A 238 -0.43 3.16 -20.93
CA VAL A 238 -0.05 2.11 -19.97
C VAL A 238 0.62 2.74 -18.76
N VAL A 239 0.05 2.52 -17.59
CA VAL A 239 0.65 2.89 -16.31
C VAL A 239 1.63 1.79 -15.92
N LEU A 240 2.91 2.09 -15.98
CA LEU A 240 3.98 1.15 -15.67
C LEU A 240 4.09 0.93 -14.16
N ARG A 241 4.37 -0.31 -13.78
CA ARG A 241 4.65 -0.71 -12.39
C ARG A 241 6.03 -0.24 -11.92
N SER A 242 6.99 -0.23 -12.82
CA SER A 242 8.38 0.08 -12.51
C SER A 242 9.07 0.81 -13.67
N ASN A 243 10.30 1.24 -13.47
CA ASN A 243 11.14 1.78 -14.54
C ASN A 243 11.95 0.68 -15.25
N ASP A 244 11.41 -0.51 -15.36
CA ASP A 244 12.06 -1.64 -16.04
C ASP A 244 11.86 -1.52 -17.57
N ASN A 245 12.96 -1.55 -18.33
CA ASN A 245 12.90 -1.54 -19.77
C ASN A 245 12.19 -2.79 -20.32
N ASN A 246 12.34 -3.93 -19.68
CA ASN A 246 11.65 -5.17 -20.08
C ASN A 246 10.12 -5.01 -20.05
N GLU A 247 9.58 -4.29 -19.06
CA GLU A 247 8.14 -3.99 -19.00
C GLU A 247 7.72 -3.11 -20.18
N ARG A 248 8.48 -2.07 -20.52
CA ARG A 248 8.19 -1.20 -21.66
C ARG A 248 8.24 -1.96 -22.98
N ASP A 249 9.27 -2.78 -23.18
CA ASP A 249 9.46 -3.56 -24.39
C ASP A 249 8.38 -4.63 -24.54
N TYR A 250 7.98 -5.27 -23.44
CA TYR A 250 6.85 -6.19 -23.42
C TYR A 250 5.57 -5.51 -23.95
N PHE A 251 5.22 -4.34 -23.44
CA PHE A 251 4.00 -3.65 -23.87
C PHE A 251 4.09 -3.05 -25.28
N LYS A 252 5.27 -2.57 -25.73
CA LYS A 252 5.48 -2.16 -27.12
C LYS A 252 5.25 -3.31 -28.09
N ASN A 253 5.77 -4.48 -27.76
CA ASN A 253 5.59 -5.68 -28.61
C ASN A 253 4.14 -6.18 -28.60
N LEU A 254 3.45 -6.04 -27.46
CA LEU A 254 2.09 -6.55 -27.31
C LEU A 254 1.05 -5.62 -27.96
N PHE A 255 1.17 -4.31 -27.78
CA PHE A 255 0.22 -3.30 -28.28
C PHE A 255 0.67 -2.75 -29.63
N ASP A 256 1.64 -1.84 -29.61
CA ASP A 256 2.20 -1.11 -30.74
C ASP A 256 3.42 -0.32 -30.24
N PRO A 257 4.49 -0.13 -31.05
CA PRO A 257 5.65 0.67 -30.67
C PRO A 257 5.32 2.12 -30.26
N SER A 258 4.21 2.67 -30.72
CA SER A 258 3.75 4.04 -30.43
C SER A 258 2.92 4.17 -29.16
N ILE A 259 2.63 3.09 -28.43
CA ILE A 259 1.83 3.12 -27.20
C ILE A 259 2.43 4.08 -26.18
N SER A 260 1.58 4.88 -25.55
CA SER A 260 2.00 5.84 -24.51
C SER A 260 2.22 5.16 -23.16
N PHE A 261 3.16 5.69 -22.39
CA PHE A 261 3.49 5.20 -21.04
C PHE A 261 3.50 6.31 -20.02
N SER A 262 3.07 6.01 -18.78
CA SER A 262 3.36 6.85 -17.63
C SER A 262 4.86 6.86 -17.32
N ASN A 263 5.31 7.85 -16.55
CA ASN A 263 6.70 7.94 -16.12
C ASN A 263 6.86 7.50 -14.65
N PRO A 264 7.26 6.25 -14.36
CA PRO A 264 7.37 5.73 -13.00
C PRO A 264 8.45 6.41 -12.16
N LEU A 265 9.39 7.15 -12.77
CA LEU A 265 10.39 7.95 -12.05
C LEU A 265 9.80 9.26 -11.48
N ARG A 266 8.68 9.73 -12.03
CA ARG A 266 8.03 10.95 -11.54
C ARG A 266 7.08 10.60 -10.39
N TYR A 267 7.25 11.30 -9.29
CA TYR A 267 6.42 11.11 -8.10
C TYR A 267 4.92 11.26 -8.41
N LEU A 268 4.14 10.25 -8.04
CA LEU A 268 2.69 10.14 -8.29
C LEU A 268 2.23 10.28 -9.75
N ASP A 269 3.09 10.00 -10.73
CA ASP A 269 2.71 10.08 -12.15
C ASP A 269 1.61 9.08 -12.54
N SER A 270 1.57 7.91 -11.92
CA SER A 270 0.45 6.96 -12.09
C SER A 270 -0.90 7.57 -11.71
N TYR A 271 -0.97 8.29 -10.60
CA TYR A 271 -2.19 8.99 -10.17
C TYR A 271 -2.54 10.16 -11.10
N LYS A 272 -1.54 10.92 -11.55
CA LYS A 272 -1.74 11.96 -12.57
C LYS A 272 -2.31 11.37 -13.84
N THR A 273 -1.78 10.25 -14.31
CA THR A 273 -2.26 9.54 -15.51
C THR A 273 -3.69 9.06 -15.34
N ILE A 274 -4.05 8.53 -14.16
CA ILE A 274 -5.43 8.16 -13.83
C ILE A 274 -6.36 9.39 -13.90
N LEU A 275 -5.96 10.51 -13.30
CA LEU A 275 -6.73 11.77 -13.36
C LEU A 275 -6.93 12.28 -14.78
N GLN A 276 -6.00 12.00 -15.71
CA GLN A 276 -6.06 12.35 -17.12
C GLN A 276 -6.83 11.34 -17.98
N SER A 277 -7.38 10.27 -17.40
CA SER A 277 -8.04 9.19 -18.12
C SER A 277 -9.53 9.09 -17.78
N ASN A 278 -10.36 8.66 -18.73
CA ASN A 278 -11.79 8.44 -18.51
C ASN A 278 -12.08 7.13 -17.76
N LEU A 279 -11.27 6.10 -18.01
CA LEU A 279 -11.44 4.75 -17.48
C LEU A 279 -10.09 4.15 -17.11
N SER A 280 -9.98 3.57 -15.90
CA SER A 280 -8.84 2.75 -15.47
C SER A 280 -9.19 1.27 -15.63
N ILE A 281 -8.33 0.51 -16.28
CA ILE A 281 -8.50 -0.94 -16.46
C ILE A 281 -7.27 -1.68 -15.95
N GLY A 282 -7.47 -2.83 -15.34
CA GLY A 282 -6.40 -3.72 -14.90
C GLY A 282 -6.92 -5.07 -14.43
N PHE A 283 -6.08 -5.85 -13.75
CA PHE A 283 -6.46 -7.13 -13.17
C PHE A 283 -6.82 -6.97 -11.68
N GLY A 284 -5.87 -6.72 -10.78
CA GLY A 284 -6.09 -6.71 -9.33
C GLY A 284 -5.33 -5.60 -8.59
N SER A 285 -4.90 -4.56 -9.28
CA SER A 285 -4.10 -3.49 -8.68
C SER A 285 -4.90 -2.63 -7.69
N THR A 286 -4.27 -2.25 -6.60
CA THR A 286 -4.80 -1.23 -5.66
C THR A 286 -5.20 0.06 -6.38
N LEU A 287 -4.47 0.44 -7.45
CA LEU A 287 -4.78 1.64 -8.24
C LEU A 287 -6.18 1.61 -8.87
N LEU A 288 -6.79 0.44 -9.10
CA LEU A 288 -8.17 0.33 -9.58
C LEU A 288 -9.15 0.87 -8.53
N VAL A 289 -8.96 0.50 -7.27
CA VAL A 289 -9.82 1.00 -6.19
C VAL A 289 -9.52 2.47 -5.89
N GLU A 290 -8.24 2.87 -5.93
CA GLU A 290 -7.85 4.27 -5.76
C GLU A 290 -8.39 5.18 -6.86
N SER A 291 -8.57 4.65 -8.09
CA SER A 291 -9.19 5.38 -9.21
C SER A 291 -10.63 5.83 -8.89
N LEU A 292 -11.37 5.05 -8.10
CA LEU A 292 -12.72 5.43 -7.66
C LEU A 292 -12.71 6.74 -6.85
N GLY A 293 -11.76 6.85 -5.90
CA GLY A 293 -11.57 8.08 -5.12
C GLY A 293 -11.08 9.26 -5.95
N LEU A 294 -10.38 9.01 -7.06
CA LEU A 294 -9.90 10.01 -8.01
C LEU A 294 -10.97 10.42 -9.05
N LYS A 295 -12.22 10.03 -8.87
CA LYS A 295 -13.32 10.30 -9.80
C LYS A 295 -13.03 9.81 -11.24
N THR A 296 -12.38 8.65 -11.35
CA THR A 296 -12.12 7.95 -12.60
C THR A 296 -12.83 6.61 -12.57
N LYS A 297 -13.55 6.27 -13.64
CA LYS A 297 -14.24 4.99 -13.78
C LYS A 297 -13.21 3.86 -13.68
N SER A 298 -13.59 2.71 -13.10
CA SER A 298 -12.67 1.61 -12.84
C SER A 298 -13.26 0.28 -13.29
N LEU A 299 -12.43 -0.56 -13.92
CA LEU A 299 -12.76 -1.88 -14.39
C LEU A 299 -11.63 -2.86 -14.09
N GLY A 300 -11.89 -3.81 -13.23
CA GLY A 300 -11.06 -5.01 -13.07
C GLY A 300 -11.56 -6.12 -14.01
N ILE A 301 -10.67 -6.74 -14.76
CA ILE A 301 -11.00 -7.87 -15.63
C ILE A 301 -10.50 -9.14 -14.96
N ASN A 302 -11.42 -9.98 -14.49
CA ASN A 302 -11.08 -11.27 -13.92
C ASN A 302 -11.08 -12.34 -15.01
N THR A 303 -9.94 -13.00 -15.19
CA THR A 303 -9.77 -14.15 -16.09
C THR A 303 -9.51 -15.45 -15.33
N ALA A 304 -9.53 -15.40 -14.01
CA ALA A 304 -9.40 -16.56 -13.15
C ALA A 304 -10.75 -17.30 -13.06
N LYS A 305 -10.68 -18.63 -12.83
CA LYS A 305 -11.87 -19.45 -12.60
C LYS A 305 -12.51 -19.21 -11.22
N SER A 306 -11.84 -18.48 -10.33
CA SER A 306 -12.32 -18.19 -8.97
C SER A 306 -12.12 -16.71 -8.65
N ASN A 307 -12.99 -16.17 -7.78
CA ASN A 307 -12.88 -14.79 -7.30
C ASN A 307 -11.90 -14.63 -6.12
N LYS A 308 -11.06 -15.62 -5.86
CA LYS A 308 -10.15 -15.62 -4.70
C LYS A 308 -9.16 -14.45 -4.67
N PHE A 309 -8.91 -13.79 -5.80
CA PHE A 309 -8.00 -12.65 -5.91
C PHE A 309 -8.67 -11.29 -5.73
N PHE A 310 -10.01 -11.27 -5.58
CA PHE A 310 -10.77 -10.02 -5.59
C PHE A 310 -11.78 -9.99 -4.44
N ASP A 311 -11.61 -9.01 -3.58
CA ASP A 311 -12.59 -8.67 -2.55
C ASP A 311 -13.48 -7.47 -2.94
N TYR A 312 -13.37 -7.00 -4.20
CA TYR A 312 -14.08 -5.83 -4.75
C TYR A 312 -14.85 -6.21 -6.00
N ASP A 313 -15.80 -7.15 -5.84
CA ASP A 313 -16.59 -7.72 -6.93
C ASP A 313 -17.36 -6.67 -7.74
N GLU A 314 -17.66 -5.51 -7.13
CA GLU A 314 -18.44 -4.46 -7.77
C GLU A 314 -17.71 -3.76 -8.93
N ILE A 315 -16.38 -3.81 -8.98
CA ILE A 315 -15.57 -3.25 -10.07
C ILE A 315 -14.85 -4.32 -10.88
N VAL A 316 -14.97 -5.58 -10.49
CA VAL A 316 -14.30 -6.72 -11.13
C VAL A 316 -15.33 -7.59 -11.84
N TYR A 317 -15.13 -7.79 -13.13
CA TYR A 317 -16.08 -8.51 -13.98
C TYR A 317 -15.42 -9.73 -14.63
N ASN A 318 -16.18 -10.81 -14.68
CA ASN A 318 -15.88 -11.98 -15.47
C ASN A 318 -16.56 -11.83 -16.83
N PHE A 319 -15.85 -12.15 -17.92
CA PHE A 319 -16.40 -12.11 -19.27
C PHE A 319 -16.32 -13.50 -19.88
N ASP A 320 -17.41 -13.94 -20.50
CA ASP A 320 -17.50 -15.23 -21.18
C ASP A 320 -16.65 -15.24 -22.47
N ASP A 321 -16.57 -14.09 -23.14
CA ASP A 321 -15.82 -13.92 -24.38
C ASP A 321 -15.24 -12.50 -24.54
N ALA A 322 -14.36 -12.36 -25.54
CA ALA A 322 -13.71 -11.08 -25.82
C ALA A 322 -14.69 -10.02 -26.40
N ASN A 323 -15.78 -10.41 -27.02
CA ASN A 323 -16.71 -9.44 -27.61
C ASN A 323 -17.57 -8.79 -26.53
N SER A 324 -18.05 -9.58 -25.57
CA SER A 324 -18.77 -9.06 -24.40
C SER A 324 -17.89 -8.10 -23.58
N CYS A 325 -16.62 -8.44 -23.39
CA CYS A 325 -15.64 -7.57 -22.73
C CYS A 325 -15.43 -6.26 -23.52
N ASN A 326 -15.20 -6.35 -24.83
CA ASN A 326 -15.00 -5.16 -25.68
C ASN A 326 -16.22 -4.22 -25.65
N LYS A 327 -17.43 -4.78 -25.78
CA LYS A 327 -18.67 -3.99 -25.69
C LYS A 327 -18.77 -3.29 -24.35
N PHE A 328 -18.50 -4.00 -23.24
CA PHE A 328 -18.57 -3.42 -21.91
C PHE A 328 -17.54 -2.29 -21.70
N ILE A 329 -16.34 -2.42 -22.26
CA ILE A 329 -15.32 -1.35 -22.22
C ILE A 329 -15.83 -0.10 -22.96
N ILE A 330 -16.41 -0.26 -24.16
CA ILE A 330 -16.98 0.86 -24.94
C ILE A 330 -18.12 1.51 -24.14
N ASP A 331 -19.05 0.72 -23.63
CA ASP A 331 -20.19 1.22 -22.84
C ASP A 331 -19.71 2.03 -21.62
N LEU A 332 -18.60 1.61 -20.98
CA LEU A 332 -17.99 2.37 -19.88
C LEU A 332 -17.30 3.64 -20.34
N ILE A 333 -16.61 3.64 -21.48
CA ILE A 333 -15.96 4.85 -22.01
C ILE A 333 -17.02 5.91 -22.30
N ASP A 334 -18.10 5.51 -23.00
CA ASP A 334 -19.18 6.41 -23.45
C ASP A 334 -20.09 6.86 -22.30
N MET A 335 -20.10 6.11 -21.20
CA MET A 335 -20.93 6.44 -20.03
C MET A 335 -20.44 7.75 -19.37
N PRO A 336 -21.29 8.78 -19.22
CA PRO A 336 -20.97 9.96 -18.42
C PRO A 336 -20.57 9.58 -16.99
N TYR A 337 -19.55 10.28 -16.44
CA TYR A 337 -19.09 9.97 -15.07
C TYR A 337 -20.21 10.08 -14.04
N GLN A 338 -21.10 11.05 -14.15
CA GLN A 338 -22.24 11.22 -13.25
C GLN A 338 -23.12 9.95 -13.20
N LYS A 339 -23.44 9.36 -14.35
CA LYS A 339 -24.22 8.12 -14.43
C LYS A 339 -23.47 6.92 -13.84
N TYR A 340 -22.15 6.85 -14.06
CA TYR A 340 -21.30 5.84 -13.40
C TYR A 340 -21.31 6.02 -11.88
N TYR A 341 -21.11 7.26 -11.40
CA TYR A 341 -21.11 7.58 -9.98
C TYR A 341 -22.43 7.20 -9.30
N GLU A 342 -23.58 7.52 -9.90
CA GLU A 342 -24.89 7.17 -9.35
C GLU A 342 -25.06 5.66 -9.13
N LYS A 343 -24.53 4.85 -10.07
CA LYS A 343 -24.54 3.38 -9.93
C LYS A 343 -23.58 2.87 -8.87
N MET A 344 -22.43 3.53 -8.71
CA MET A 344 -21.30 3.04 -7.93
C MET A 344 -21.12 3.77 -6.60
N GLN A 345 -21.96 4.76 -6.27
CA GLN A 345 -21.76 5.63 -5.10
C GLN A 345 -21.56 4.86 -3.80
N SER A 346 -22.41 3.88 -3.52
CA SER A 346 -22.27 3.06 -2.31
C SER A 346 -20.95 2.30 -2.25
N THR A 347 -20.53 1.72 -3.39
CA THR A 347 -19.25 1.02 -3.51
C THR A 347 -18.08 1.97 -3.34
N ILE A 348 -18.14 3.15 -3.98
CA ILE A 348 -17.06 4.16 -3.90
C ILE A 348 -16.85 4.57 -2.45
N VAL A 349 -17.91 4.98 -1.75
CA VAL A 349 -17.81 5.41 -0.35
C VAL A 349 -17.31 4.28 0.57
N LYS A 350 -17.81 3.06 0.39
CA LYS A 350 -17.41 1.91 1.20
C LYS A 350 -15.98 1.44 0.93
N SER A 351 -15.50 1.54 -0.31
CA SER A 351 -14.20 0.99 -0.71
C SER A 351 -13.08 2.03 -0.71
N MET A 352 -13.42 3.32 -0.97
CA MET A 352 -12.45 4.41 -1.05
C MET A 352 -13.09 5.71 -0.55
N ASN A 353 -13.13 5.89 0.75
CA ASN A 353 -13.76 7.04 1.40
C ASN A 353 -12.88 8.29 1.30
N LEU A 354 -12.67 8.79 0.08
CA LEU A 354 -11.82 9.94 -0.20
C LEU A 354 -12.66 11.22 -0.29
N ASP A 355 -12.59 12.05 0.74
CA ASP A 355 -13.22 13.37 0.77
C ASP A 355 -12.24 14.45 0.29
N ILE A 356 -12.58 15.14 -0.80
CA ILE A 356 -11.74 16.21 -1.36
C ILE A 356 -11.62 17.44 -0.45
N ASN A 357 -12.61 17.66 0.43
CA ASN A 357 -12.62 18.78 1.37
C ASN A 357 -11.85 18.45 2.67
N ASN A 358 -11.56 17.18 2.90
CA ASN A 358 -10.89 16.72 4.10
C ASN A 358 -9.95 15.56 3.74
N LEU A 359 -8.81 15.92 3.18
CA LEU A 359 -7.90 14.96 2.58
C LEU A 359 -7.27 14.00 3.62
N PRO A 360 -6.99 12.74 3.26
CA PRO A 360 -6.46 11.72 4.16
C PRO A 360 -5.25 12.15 4.96
N HIS A 361 -4.29 12.81 4.33
CA HIS A 361 -3.07 13.27 5.00
C HIS A 361 -3.34 14.37 6.04
N ASP A 362 -4.36 15.24 5.83
CA ASP A 362 -4.75 16.27 6.80
C ASP A 362 -5.45 15.64 8.01
N ILE A 363 -6.32 14.65 7.79
CA ILE A 363 -6.99 13.90 8.87
C ILE A 363 -5.95 13.24 9.77
N ILE A 364 -4.97 12.54 9.17
CA ILE A 364 -3.91 11.86 9.93
C ILE A 364 -3.05 12.88 10.68
N LYS A 365 -2.67 13.98 10.02
CA LYS A 365 -1.90 15.07 10.62
C LYS A 365 -2.57 15.64 11.84
N LYS A 366 -3.87 15.93 11.77
CA LYS A 366 -4.67 16.40 12.90
C LYS A 366 -4.70 15.38 14.04
N ASN A 367 -4.87 14.11 13.72
CA ASN A 367 -4.89 13.03 14.70
C ASN A 367 -3.54 12.90 15.43
N ILE A 368 -2.42 12.90 14.72
CA ILE A 368 -1.08 12.83 15.29
C ILE A 368 -0.78 14.03 16.20
N ASN A 369 -1.13 15.23 15.76
CA ASN A 369 -0.92 16.46 16.56
C ASN A 369 -1.68 16.37 17.89
N ASN A 370 -2.91 15.90 17.88
CA ASN A 370 -3.71 15.71 19.09
C ASN A 370 -3.09 14.68 20.04
N LEU A 371 -2.60 13.56 19.50
CA LEU A 371 -1.92 12.54 20.31
C LEU A 371 -0.64 13.06 20.96
N ILE A 372 0.18 13.82 20.23
CA ILE A 372 1.42 14.41 20.76
C ILE A 372 1.11 15.47 21.82
N TYR A 373 0.10 16.31 21.58
CA TYR A 373 -0.32 17.35 22.53
C TYR A 373 -0.79 16.73 23.85
N ASN A 374 -1.64 15.73 23.78
CA ASN A 374 -2.15 15.04 24.98
C ASN A 374 -1.02 14.34 25.78
N CYS A 375 0.00 13.82 25.10
CA CYS A 375 1.17 13.24 25.75
C CYS A 375 2.12 14.28 26.41
N LYS A 376 1.97 15.59 26.11
CA LYS A 376 2.77 16.64 26.74
C LYS A 376 2.12 17.20 28.02
N ASN A 377 0.79 17.05 28.12
CA ASN A 377 -0.02 17.65 29.19
C ASN A 377 -0.55 16.62 30.22
N GLY A 378 -0.30 15.34 30.03
CA GLY A 378 -0.54 14.23 30.96
C GLY A 378 0.78 13.67 31.50
#